data_6c53fe99c46209b3750d549789e0e510
#
_entry.id   6c53fe99c46209b3750d549789e0e510
#
_cell.length_a   1.000
_cell.length_b   1.000
_cell.length_c   1.000
_cell.angle_alpha   90.00
_cell.angle_beta   90.00
_cell.angle_gamma   90.00
#
_symmetry.space_group_name_H-M   'P 1'
#
loop_
_entity.id
_entity.type
_entity.pdbx_description
1 polymer ?
#
loop_
_entity_poly.entity_id
_entity_poly.type
_entity_poly.pdbx_seq_one_letter_code
_entity_poly.pdbx_strand_id
1 'polypeptide(L)'
;RLFTRIPNGVDPIAKAFKDHVTERGLELVEMATQSINEEGTVSGKQQALPSTVEQSFVQDIIKCHDKYIAFGSECFNDDVVFQRAFKDAFERFCNKSIGEVTIAELLANFCHSVLKKGGKEKLTDEVIEDHLEKIVKLLAYISDKDLFAEIAKQKLATRLLQDQSASEDLERSLLSKLKQCNGAQFTMKMESMVSDIQMAKENKPKYVEWLKEKSAKNNET
;
A
#
# COMPACT_ATOMS: atom_id res chain seq x y z
N ARG A 1 -0.92 -36.04 6.98
CA ARG A 1 -2.08 -36.97 7.14
C ARG A 1 -2.09 -37.72 8.49
N LEU A 2 -0.94 -38.02 9.12
CA LEU A 2 -0.90 -38.67 10.46
C LEU A 2 -1.28 -37.67 11.57
N PHE A 3 -0.70 -36.48 11.56
CA PHE A 3 -0.90 -35.46 12.59
C PHE A 3 -2.34 -34.88 12.62
N THR A 4 -3.05 -34.87 11.49
CA THR A 4 -4.44 -34.41 11.42
C THR A 4 -5.44 -35.37 12.10
N ARG A 5 -5.00 -36.59 12.44
CA ARG A 5 -5.84 -37.60 13.16
C ARG A 5 -5.62 -37.56 14.69
N ILE A 6 -4.66 -36.79 15.14
CA ILE A 6 -4.34 -36.64 16.59
C ILE A 6 -4.89 -35.28 17.04
N PRO A 7 -5.68 -35.21 18.12
CA PRO A 7 -6.12 -33.94 18.67
C PRO A 7 -4.90 -33.04 18.93
N ASN A 8 -4.92 -31.83 18.37
CA ASN A 8 -3.84 -30.83 18.45
C ASN A 8 -2.48 -31.29 17.88
N GLY A 9 -2.45 -32.36 17.09
CA GLY A 9 -1.20 -32.89 16.51
C GLY A 9 -0.52 -31.94 15.53
N VAL A 10 -1.27 -30.99 14.96
CA VAL A 10 -0.78 -29.99 14.00
C VAL A 10 -0.24 -28.73 14.69
N ASP A 11 -0.64 -28.46 15.92
CA ASP A 11 -0.29 -27.23 16.65
C ASP A 11 1.23 -26.99 16.81
N PRO A 12 2.07 -28.01 17.13
CA PRO A 12 3.52 -27.80 17.22
C PRO A 12 4.14 -27.39 15.88
N ILE A 13 3.62 -27.93 14.76
CA ILE A 13 4.10 -27.61 13.42
C ILE A 13 3.66 -26.20 13.02
N ALA A 14 2.41 -25.84 13.31
CA ALA A 14 1.90 -24.49 13.07
C ALA A 14 2.64 -23.44 13.91
N LYS A 15 3.00 -23.78 15.14
CA LYS A 15 3.83 -22.91 16.00
C LYS A 15 5.24 -22.73 15.39
N ALA A 16 5.89 -23.80 14.99
CA ALA A 16 7.21 -23.73 14.36
C ALA A 16 7.15 -22.91 13.04
N PHE A 17 6.09 -23.09 12.26
CA PHE A 17 5.84 -22.30 11.05
C PHE A 17 5.67 -20.80 11.38
N LYS A 18 4.83 -20.46 12.39
CA LYS A 18 4.65 -19.11 12.88
C LYS A 18 5.97 -18.46 13.32
N ASP A 19 6.73 -19.17 14.13
CA ASP A 19 8.00 -18.68 14.66
C ASP A 19 8.99 -18.42 13.53
N HIS A 20 9.10 -19.35 12.56
CA HIS A 20 9.95 -19.17 11.37
C HIS A 20 9.55 -17.98 10.51
N VAL A 21 8.24 -17.83 10.19
CA VAL A 21 7.75 -16.68 9.39
C VAL A 21 7.99 -15.37 10.13
N THR A 22 7.79 -15.36 11.45
CA THR A 22 8.05 -14.17 12.28
C THR A 22 9.52 -13.78 12.26
N GLU A 23 10.43 -14.76 12.43
CA GLU A 23 11.86 -14.54 12.39
C GLU A 23 12.32 -13.94 11.06
N ARG A 24 11.88 -14.54 9.94
CA ARG A 24 12.18 -14.01 8.61
C ARG A 24 11.62 -12.60 8.38
N GLY A 25 10.42 -12.31 8.87
CA GLY A 25 9.86 -10.95 8.81
C GLY A 25 10.64 -9.94 9.64
N LEU A 26 11.09 -10.33 10.83
CA LEU A 26 11.93 -9.47 11.69
C LEU A 26 13.31 -9.23 11.09
N GLU A 27 13.93 -10.23 10.45
CA GLU A 27 15.19 -10.05 9.71
C GLU A 27 15.04 -8.99 8.60
N LEU A 28 13.94 -8.97 7.86
CA LEU A 28 13.68 -7.94 6.85
C LEU A 28 13.60 -6.54 7.48
N VAL A 29 12.93 -6.42 8.63
CA VAL A 29 12.83 -5.15 9.39
C VAL A 29 14.20 -4.70 9.89
N GLU A 30 15.02 -5.62 10.40
CA GLU A 30 16.37 -5.32 10.88
C GLU A 30 17.29 -4.89 9.73
N MET A 31 17.28 -5.60 8.60
CA MET A 31 18.05 -5.24 7.41
C MET A 31 17.70 -3.84 6.90
N ALA A 32 16.41 -3.51 6.83
CA ALA A 32 15.96 -2.18 6.44
C ALA A 32 16.42 -1.11 7.45
N THR A 33 16.36 -1.41 8.75
CA THR A 33 16.83 -0.50 9.80
C THR A 33 18.34 -0.27 9.74
N GLN A 34 19.14 -1.31 9.44
CA GLN A 34 20.59 -1.19 9.25
C GLN A 34 20.93 -0.33 8.02
N SER A 35 20.24 -0.54 6.90
CA SER A 35 20.44 0.26 5.67
C SER A 35 20.20 1.76 5.91
N ILE A 36 19.27 2.12 6.80
CA ILE A 36 19.02 3.53 7.18
C ILE A 36 20.20 4.09 7.96
N ASN A 37 20.72 3.32 8.92
CA ASN A 37 21.81 3.77 9.77
C ASN A 37 23.11 3.97 8.99
N GLU A 38 23.35 3.17 7.95
CA GLU A 38 24.53 3.28 7.09
C GLU A 38 24.46 4.49 6.15
N GLU A 39 23.29 4.78 5.57
CA GLU A 39 23.08 5.93 4.69
C GLU A 39 22.86 7.25 5.44
N GLY A 40 22.34 7.20 6.68
CA GLY A 40 22.01 8.38 7.50
C GLY A 40 23.20 9.12 8.09
N THR A 41 24.42 8.58 8.03
CA THR A 41 25.64 9.24 8.55
C THR A 41 26.13 10.40 7.69
N VAL A 42 25.51 10.67 6.52
CA VAL A 42 26.00 11.68 5.56
C VAL A 42 25.25 13.02 5.60
N SER A 43 24.09 13.12 6.24
CA SER A 43 23.34 14.39 6.24
C SER A 43 22.55 14.63 7.52
N GLY A 44 22.95 15.60 8.31
CA GLY A 44 22.34 16.02 9.58
C GLY A 44 20.97 16.71 9.45
N LYS A 45 20.05 16.21 8.65
CA LYS A 45 18.65 16.65 8.55
C LYS A 45 17.75 15.44 8.76
N GLN A 46 16.62 15.67 9.48
CA GLN A 46 15.56 14.71 9.79
C GLN A 46 15.48 13.53 8.81
N GLN A 47 15.67 12.34 9.34
CA GLN A 47 15.83 11.07 8.61
C GLN A 47 14.56 10.68 7.87
N ALA A 48 14.33 11.26 6.67
CA ALA A 48 13.43 10.65 5.71
C ALA A 48 14.15 9.44 5.12
N LEU A 49 13.52 8.26 5.14
CA LEU A 49 14.00 7.07 4.48
C LEU A 49 14.33 7.37 3.00
N PRO A 50 15.48 6.92 2.47
CA PRO A 50 15.72 6.98 1.05
C PRO A 50 14.62 6.21 0.30
N SER A 51 14.02 6.83 -0.69
CA SER A 51 12.92 6.24 -1.47
C SER A 51 13.26 4.86 -2.09
N THR A 52 14.55 4.58 -2.27
CA THR A 52 15.05 3.28 -2.75
C THR A 52 14.93 2.20 -1.69
N VAL A 53 15.26 2.49 -0.44
CA VAL A 53 15.16 1.55 0.69
C VAL A 53 13.70 1.26 1.01
N GLU A 54 12.83 2.29 0.98
CA GLU A 54 11.38 2.11 1.15
C GLU A 54 10.79 1.15 0.13
N GLN A 55 11.13 1.36 -1.15
CA GLN A 55 10.61 0.54 -2.25
C GLN A 55 11.12 -0.90 -2.17
N SER A 56 12.42 -1.08 -1.93
CA SER A 56 13.03 -2.41 -1.78
C SER A 56 12.40 -3.19 -0.63
N PHE A 57 12.26 -2.56 0.53
CA PHE A 57 11.68 -3.18 1.71
C PHE A 57 10.22 -3.64 1.48
N VAL A 58 9.37 -2.78 0.89
CA VAL A 58 7.99 -3.15 0.60
C VAL A 58 7.92 -4.30 -0.41
N GLN A 59 8.77 -4.28 -1.44
CA GLN A 59 8.87 -5.38 -2.40
C GLN A 59 9.30 -6.69 -1.74
N ASP A 60 10.23 -6.64 -0.79
CA ASP A 60 10.71 -7.84 -0.10
C ASP A 60 9.66 -8.41 0.87
N ILE A 61 8.87 -7.56 1.53
CA ILE A 61 7.69 -8.01 2.29
C ILE A 61 6.65 -8.67 1.37
N ILE A 62 6.38 -8.07 0.20
CA ILE A 62 5.45 -8.64 -0.79
C ILE A 62 5.93 -10.04 -1.24
N LYS A 63 7.22 -10.19 -1.58
CA LYS A 63 7.81 -11.49 -1.96
C LYS A 63 7.72 -12.49 -0.81
N CYS A 64 7.98 -12.06 0.42
CA CYS A 64 7.86 -12.87 1.62
C CYS A 64 6.43 -13.36 1.82
N HIS A 65 5.45 -12.47 1.67
CA HIS A 65 4.03 -12.77 1.77
C HIS A 65 3.59 -13.80 0.71
N ASP A 66 3.91 -13.56 -0.56
CA ASP A 66 3.56 -14.46 -1.66
C ASP A 66 4.17 -15.86 -1.48
N LYS A 67 5.44 -15.90 -1.07
CA LYS A 67 6.16 -17.16 -0.78
C LYS A 67 5.44 -18.00 0.28
N TYR A 68 5.06 -17.40 1.40
CA TYR A 68 4.46 -18.16 2.49
C TYR A 68 2.98 -18.47 2.29
N ILE A 69 2.25 -17.66 1.50
CA ILE A 69 0.91 -18.03 1.04
C ILE A 69 0.97 -19.26 0.12
N ALA A 70 1.87 -19.24 -0.88
CA ALA A 70 2.05 -20.40 -1.76
C ALA A 70 2.45 -21.65 -0.97
N PHE A 71 3.35 -21.49 0.01
CA PHE A 71 3.75 -22.59 0.89
C PHE A 71 2.58 -23.13 1.73
N GLY A 72 1.71 -22.24 2.24
CA GLY A 72 0.50 -22.60 2.97
C GLY A 72 -0.47 -23.44 2.13
N SER A 73 -0.67 -23.04 0.87
CA SER A 73 -1.55 -23.77 -0.07
C SER A 73 -0.93 -25.11 -0.50
N GLU A 74 0.32 -25.12 -0.92
CA GLU A 74 0.98 -26.32 -1.46
C GLU A 74 1.27 -27.38 -0.40
N CYS A 75 1.73 -26.98 0.79
CA CYS A 75 2.18 -27.88 1.83
C CYS A 75 1.11 -28.22 2.88
N PHE A 76 0.23 -27.27 3.18
CA PHE A 76 -0.75 -27.39 4.26
C PHE A 76 -2.20 -27.39 3.77
N ASN A 77 -2.43 -27.34 2.45
CA ASN A 77 -3.76 -27.41 1.83
C ASN A 77 -4.74 -26.39 2.43
N ASP A 78 -4.25 -25.16 2.67
CA ASP A 78 -4.98 -24.04 3.23
C ASP A 78 -5.65 -24.33 4.59
N ASP A 79 -5.03 -25.18 5.41
CA ASP A 79 -5.53 -25.51 6.75
C ASP A 79 -5.64 -24.23 7.61
N VAL A 80 -6.79 -24.07 8.29
CA VAL A 80 -7.15 -22.89 9.08
C VAL A 80 -6.14 -22.60 10.19
N VAL A 81 -5.52 -23.63 10.76
CA VAL A 81 -4.52 -23.49 11.83
C VAL A 81 -3.27 -22.80 11.28
N PHE A 82 -2.83 -23.14 10.07
CA PHE A 82 -1.69 -22.51 9.42
C PHE A 82 -2.02 -21.10 8.91
N GLN A 83 -3.23 -20.88 8.39
CA GLN A 83 -3.67 -19.54 8.00
C GLN A 83 -3.66 -18.57 9.20
N ARG A 84 -4.13 -19.04 10.37
CA ARG A 84 -4.07 -18.27 11.62
C ARG A 84 -2.62 -18.02 12.06
N ALA A 85 -1.78 -19.06 12.04
CA ALA A 85 -0.36 -18.95 12.36
C ALA A 85 0.37 -17.94 11.47
N PHE A 86 0.06 -17.96 10.17
CA PHE A 86 0.57 -17.02 9.18
C PHE A 86 0.12 -15.58 9.49
N LYS A 87 -1.18 -15.38 9.71
CA LYS A 87 -1.74 -14.07 10.06
C LYS A 87 -1.08 -13.49 11.31
N ASP A 88 -1.00 -14.29 12.37
CA ASP A 88 -0.36 -13.87 13.63
C ASP A 88 1.11 -13.52 13.46
N ALA A 89 1.85 -14.23 12.57
CA ALA A 89 3.25 -13.94 12.27
C ALA A 89 3.39 -12.59 11.56
N PHE A 90 2.57 -12.34 10.53
CA PHE A 90 2.57 -11.08 9.79
C PHE A 90 2.14 -9.90 10.65
N GLU A 91 1.10 -10.03 11.46
CA GLU A 91 0.68 -8.98 12.41
C GLU A 91 1.81 -8.61 13.38
N ARG A 92 2.67 -9.57 13.75
CA ARG A 92 3.74 -9.35 14.72
C ARG A 92 4.88 -8.48 14.17
N PHE A 93 5.34 -8.68 12.94
CA PHE A 93 6.42 -7.89 12.38
C PHE A 93 5.93 -6.69 11.56
N CYS A 94 4.76 -6.75 10.93
CA CYS A 94 4.20 -5.62 10.18
C CYS A 94 3.78 -4.43 11.07
N ASN A 95 3.73 -4.61 12.39
CA ASN A 95 3.47 -3.54 13.35
C ASN A 95 4.75 -3.07 14.08
N LYS A 96 5.92 -3.43 13.57
CA LYS A 96 7.20 -2.86 13.98
C LYS A 96 7.48 -1.59 13.19
N SER A 97 8.23 -0.68 13.79
CA SER A 97 8.74 0.51 13.10
C SER A 97 10.15 0.24 12.56
N ILE A 98 10.50 0.92 11.47
CA ILE A 98 11.83 0.94 10.88
C ILE A 98 12.41 2.33 11.17
N GLY A 99 13.23 2.42 12.21
CA GLY A 99 13.60 3.70 12.79
C GLY A 99 12.37 4.44 13.34
N GLU A 100 12.09 5.64 12.83
CA GLU A 100 10.92 6.45 13.21
C GLU A 100 9.70 6.21 12.31
N VAL A 101 9.86 5.49 11.19
CA VAL A 101 8.82 5.31 10.17
C VAL A 101 8.06 4.02 10.40
N THR A 102 6.74 4.07 10.30
CA THR A 102 5.87 2.89 10.43
C THR A 102 5.70 2.17 9.09
N ILE A 103 5.41 0.87 9.12
CA ILE A 103 5.13 0.11 7.90
C ILE A 103 3.86 0.62 7.20
N ALA A 104 2.87 1.14 7.96
CA ALA A 104 1.71 1.81 7.38
C ALA A 104 2.09 3.00 6.48
N GLU A 105 3.02 3.81 6.92
CA GLU A 105 3.56 4.94 6.15
C GLU A 105 4.32 4.47 4.91
N LEU A 106 5.15 3.44 5.03
CA LEU A 106 5.89 2.86 3.91
C LEU A 106 4.97 2.31 2.82
N LEU A 107 3.90 1.61 3.22
CA LEU A 107 2.90 1.13 2.27
C LEU A 107 2.18 2.27 1.56
N ALA A 108 1.82 3.35 2.26
CA ALA A 108 1.19 4.52 1.66
C ALA A 108 2.13 5.27 0.69
N ASN A 109 3.41 5.39 1.05
CA ASN A 109 4.45 5.96 0.19
C ASN A 109 4.70 5.09 -1.05
N PHE A 110 4.71 3.78 -0.90
CA PHE A 110 4.86 2.86 -2.02
C PHE A 110 3.65 2.95 -2.97
N CYS A 111 2.40 2.98 -2.46
CA CYS A 111 1.22 3.26 -3.28
C CYS A 111 1.38 4.57 -4.07
N HIS A 112 1.88 5.62 -3.41
CA HIS A 112 2.11 6.90 -4.08
C HIS A 112 3.13 6.78 -5.21
N SER A 113 4.25 6.09 -4.98
CA SER A 113 5.31 5.93 -5.98
C SER A 113 4.86 5.14 -7.21
N VAL A 114 4.05 4.10 -7.00
CA VAL A 114 3.51 3.23 -8.06
C VAL A 114 2.43 3.95 -8.88
N LEU A 115 1.59 4.77 -8.23
CA LEU A 115 0.51 5.53 -8.88
C LEU A 115 0.96 6.87 -9.46
N LYS A 116 2.20 7.30 -9.21
CA LYS A 116 2.72 8.56 -9.72
C LYS A 116 3.17 8.43 -11.17
N LYS A 117 2.72 9.37 -12.02
CA LYS A 117 3.12 9.49 -13.42
C LYS A 117 4.63 9.73 -13.54
N GLY A 118 5.29 8.93 -14.38
CA GLY A 118 6.73 9.07 -14.60
C GLY A 118 7.61 8.48 -13.49
N GLY A 119 7.12 7.50 -12.74
CA GLY A 119 7.93 6.73 -11.80
C GLY A 119 9.17 6.13 -12.46
N LYS A 120 10.20 5.79 -11.67
CA LYS A 120 11.52 5.32 -12.15
C LYS A 120 11.44 4.08 -13.06
N GLU A 121 10.41 3.27 -12.90
CA GLU A 121 10.13 2.11 -13.74
C GLU A 121 8.83 2.36 -14.52
N LYS A 122 8.89 2.18 -15.84
CA LYS A 122 7.69 2.15 -16.68
C LYS A 122 6.98 0.81 -16.45
N LEU A 123 6.25 0.71 -15.34
CA LEU A 123 5.43 -0.45 -15.04
C LEU A 123 4.20 -0.46 -15.95
N THR A 124 3.78 -1.63 -16.39
CA THR A 124 2.49 -1.79 -17.06
C THR A 124 1.35 -1.69 -16.05
N ASP A 125 0.17 -1.27 -16.49
CA ASP A 125 -1.00 -1.13 -15.62
C ASP A 125 -1.34 -2.43 -14.88
N GLU A 126 -1.11 -3.58 -15.52
CA GLU A 126 -1.31 -4.91 -14.91
C GLU A 126 -0.36 -5.14 -13.73
N VAL A 127 0.92 -4.76 -13.86
CA VAL A 127 1.92 -4.90 -12.78
C VAL A 127 1.59 -3.94 -11.63
N ILE A 128 1.16 -2.72 -11.96
CA ILE A 128 0.71 -1.75 -10.96
C ILE A 128 -0.48 -2.32 -10.19
N GLU A 129 -1.47 -2.87 -10.87
CA GLU A 129 -2.66 -3.43 -10.26
C GLU A 129 -2.35 -4.63 -9.34
N ASP A 130 -1.43 -5.51 -9.74
CA ASP A 130 -0.91 -6.61 -8.91
C ASP A 130 -0.24 -6.08 -7.63
N HIS A 131 0.62 -5.07 -7.75
CA HIS A 131 1.24 -4.44 -6.59
C HIS A 131 0.20 -3.82 -5.64
N LEU A 132 -0.79 -3.09 -6.17
CA LEU A 132 -1.85 -2.48 -5.37
C LEU A 132 -2.68 -3.54 -4.63
N GLU A 133 -3.00 -4.65 -5.27
CA GLU A 133 -3.70 -5.76 -4.63
C GLU A 133 -2.89 -6.36 -3.48
N LYS A 134 -1.60 -6.58 -3.68
CA LYS A 134 -0.71 -7.11 -2.64
C LYS A 134 -0.57 -6.15 -1.45
N ILE A 135 -0.49 -4.84 -1.71
CA ILE A 135 -0.46 -3.83 -0.65
C ILE A 135 -1.76 -3.86 0.17
N VAL A 136 -2.92 -3.95 -0.48
CA VAL A 136 -4.21 -4.04 0.23
C VAL A 136 -4.29 -5.31 1.09
N LYS A 137 -3.72 -6.45 0.61
CA LYS A 137 -3.60 -7.67 1.42
C LYS A 137 -2.69 -7.46 2.63
N LEU A 138 -1.55 -6.78 2.47
CA LEU A 138 -0.64 -6.48 3.58
C LEU A 138 -1.26 -5.52 4.60
N LEU A 139 -2.09 -4.58 4.17
CA LEU A 139 -2.80 -3.67 5.05
C LEU A 139 -3.73 -4.40 6.04
N ALA A 140 -4.17 -5.62 5.71
CA ALA A 140 -4.97 -6.43 6.62
C ALA A 140 -4.22 -6.81 7.91
N TYR A 141 -2.88 -6.84 7.89
CA TYR A 141 -2.03 -7.17 9.05
C TYR A 141 -1.59 -5.94 9.85
N ILE A 142 -1.87 -4.74 9.37
CA ILE A 142 -1.50 -3.48 10.01
C ILE A 142 -2.56 -3.08 11.04
N SER A 143 -2.13 -2.72 12.24
CA SER A 143 -3.01 -2.25 13.31
C SER A 143 -3.45 -0.81 13.08
N ASP A 144 -2.53 0.08 12.71
CA ASP A 144 -2.81 1.50 12.49
C ASP A 144 -3.19 1.79 11.03
N LYS A 145 -4.39 1.35 10.65
CA LYS A 145 -4.95 1.61 9.32
C LYS A 145 -5.32 3.07 9.10
N ASP A 146 -5.63 3.79 10.17
CA ASP A 146 -6.02 5.20 10.10
C ASP A 146 -4.84 6.08 9.67
N LEU A 147 -3.63 5.76 10.15
CA LEU A 147 -2.41 6.42 9.70
C LEU A 147 -2.17 6.20 8.21
N PHE A 148 -2.32 4.95 7.72
CA PHE A 148 -2.24 4.67 6.29
C PHE A 148 -3.26 5.49 5.50
N ALA A 149 -4.53 5.55 5.95
CA ALA A 149 -5.60 6.28 5.28
C ALA A 149 -5.30 7.78 5.20
N GLU A 150 -4.79 8.37 6.28
CA GLU A 150 -4.47 9.80 6.32
C GLU A 150 -3.33 10.15 5.36
N ILE A 151 -2.25 9.35 5.35
CA ILE A 151 -1.12 9.57 4.45
C ILE A 151 -1.53 9.30 2.99
N ALA A 152 -2.26 8.22 2.74
CA ALA A 152 -2.76 7.88 1.39
C ALA A 152 -3.65 9.00 0.84
N LYS A 153 -4.52 9.60 1.67
CA LYS A 153 -5.38 10.73 1.32
C LYS A 153 -4.54 11.97 0.93
N GLN A 154 -3.52 12.33 1.71
CA GLN A 154 -2.65 13.46 1.42
C GLN A 154 -1.86 13.24 0.12
N LYS A 155 -1.35 12.03 -0.09
CA LYS A 155 -0.62 11.67 -1.32
C LYS A 155 -1.54 11.67 -2.54
N LEU A 156 -2.77 11.18 -2.40
CA LEU A 156 -3.80 11.24 -3.47
C LEU A 156 -4.10 12.70 -3.83
N ALA A 157 -4.36 13.56 -2.84
CA ALA A 157 -4.58 14.99 -3.08
C ALA A 157 -3.45 15.61 -3.91
N THR A 158 -2.21 15.32 -3.53
CA THR A 158 -1.03 15.82 -4.24
C THR A 158 -1.00 15.33 -5.69
N ARG A 159 -1.27 14.05 -5.95
CA ARG A 159 -1.28 13.50 -7.32
C ARG A 159 -2.40 14.11 -8.17
N LEU A 160 -3.59 14.27 -7.61
CA LEU A 160 -4.75 14.81 -8.32
C LEU A 160 -4.58 16.30 -8.65
N LEU A 161 -4.13 17.11 -7.69
CA LEU A 161 -3.96 18.56 -7.88
C LEU A 161 -2.80 18.91 -8.81
N GLN A 162 -1.74 18.11 -8.82
CA GLN A 162 -0.56 18.33 -9.67
C GLN A 162 -0.63 17.59 -11.01
N ASP A 163 -1.75 16.92 -11.32
CA ASP A 163 -1.91 16.07 -12.52
C ASP A 163 -0.79 15.03 -12.68
N GLN A 164 -0.37 14.45 -11.55
CA GLN A 164 0.71 13.47 -11.47
C GLN A 164 0.21 12.03 -11.30
N SER A 165 -1.10 11.79 -11.39
CA SER A 165 -1.64 10.43 -11.35
C SER A 165 -1.35 9.70 -12.67
N ALA A 166 -0.87 8.46 -12.60
CA ALA A 166 -0.58 7.64 -13.77
C ALA A 166 -1.86 7.33 -14.57
N SER A 167 -2.94 6.97 -13.85
CA SER A 167 -4.26 6.66 -14.43
C SER A 167 -5.36 6.88 -13.40
N GLU A 168 -6.47 7.47 -13.82
CA GLU A 168 -7.68 7.59 -12.97
C GLU A 168 -8.30 6.22 -12.67
N ASP A 169 -8.20 5.28 -13.59
CA ASP A 169 -8.74 3.94 -13.42
C ASP A 169 -7.99 3.17 -12.34
N LEU A 170 -6.66 3.31 -12.28
CA LEU A 170 -5.82 2.71 -11.22
C LEU A 170 -6.13 3.31 -9.83
N GLU A 171 -6.36 4.63 -9.75
CA GLU A 171 -6.78 5.27 -8.49
C GLU A 171 -8.15 4.72 -8.02
N ARG A 172 -9.11 4.59 -8.93
CA ARG A 172 -10.42 4.01 -8.64
C ARG A 172 -10.33 2.52 -8.26
N SER A 173 -9.47 1.76 -8.95
CA SER A 173 -9.21 0.35 -8.62
C SER A 173 -8.68 0.20 -7.21
N LEU A 174 -7.67 1.00 -6.81
CA LEU A 174 -7.16 1.01 -5.44
C LEU A 174 -8.24 1.35 -4.43
N LEU A 175 -9.01 2.42 -4.66
CA LEU A 175 -10.09 2.83 -3.75
C LEU A 175 -11.17 1.76 -3.61
N SER A 176 -11.53 1.09 -4.70
CA SER A 176 -12.48 -0.02 -4.68
C SER A 176 -11.98 -1.19 -3.83
N LYS A 177 -10.71 -1.59 -3.99
CA LYS A 177 -10.08 -2.66 -3.21
C LYS A 177 -9.99 -2.28 -1.72
N LEU A 178 -9.58 -1.06 -1.40
CA LEU A 178 -9.54 -0.54 -0.02
C LEU A 178 -10.93 -0.52 0.62
N LYS A 179 -11.96 -0.09 -0.12
CA LYS A 179 -13.36 -0.08 0.32
C LYS A 179 -13.87 -1.47 0.63
N GLN A 180 -13.54 -2.43 -0.21
CA GLN A 180 -13.94 -3.83 -0.01
C GLN A 180 -13.32 -4.44 1.26
N CYS A 181 -12.06 -4.12 1.56
CA CYS A 181 -11.34 -4.69 2.70
C CYS A 181 -11.56 -3.93 4.01
N ASN A 182 -11.74 -2.60 3.98
CA ASN A 182 -11.79 -1.75 5.17
C ASN A 182 -13.14 -1.01 5.35
N GLY A 183 -14.06 -1.16 4.40
CA GLY A 183 -15.39 -0.53 4.44
C GLY A 183 -15.44 0.85 3.78
N ALA A 184 -16.68 1.30 3.47
CA ALA A 184 -16.92 2.52 2.71
C ALA A 184 -16.45 3.80 3.43
N GLN A 185 -16.53 3.83 4.75
CA GLN A 185 -16.13 5.00 5.54
C GLN A 185 -14.62 5.29 5.44
N PHE A 186 -13.82 4.24 5.25
CA PHE A 186 -12.37 4.34 5.07
C PHE A 186 -11.97 5.12 3.81
N THR A 187 -12.72 4.96 2.72
CA THR A 187 -12.40 5.54 1.40
C THR A 187 -13.24 6.76 1.02
N MET A 188 -14.32 7.05 1.75
CA MET A 188 -15.31 8.07 1.39
C MET A 188 -14.71 9.43 1.01
N LYS A 189 -13.77 9.94 1.79
CA LYS A 189 -13.10 11.24 1.52
C LYS A 189 -12.24 11.17 0.27
N MET A 190 -11.55 10.07 0.04
CA MET A 190 -10.71 9.87 -1.14
C MET A 190 -11.56 9.72 -2.41
N GLU A 191 -12.67 9.00 -2.34
CA GLU A 191 -13.64 8.87 -3.43
C GLU A 191 -14.23 10.24 -3.81
N SER A 192 -14.59 11.06 -2.81
CA SER A 192 -15.06 12.44 -3.06
C SER A 192 -14.04 13.28 -3.80
N MET A 193 -12.75 13.20 -3.39
CA MET A 193 -11.68 13.97 -4.07
C MET A 193 -11.52 13.59 -5.54
N VAL A 194 -11.59 12.30 -5.87
CA VAL A 194 -11.54 11.83 -7.26
C VAL A 194 -12.75 12.34 -8.05
N SER A 195 -13.95 12.27 -7.46
CA SER A 195 -15.19 12.78 -8.09
C SER A 195 -15.14 14.30 -8.30
N ASP A 196 -14.63 15.06 -7.33
CA ASP A 196 -14.53 16.53 -7.42
C ASP A 196 -13.59 16.95 -8.55
N ILE A 197 -12.45 16.28 -8.72
CA ILE A 197 -11.52 16.53 -9.82
C ILE A 197 -12.15 16.20 -11.17
N GLN A 198 -12.89 15.11 -11.25
CA GLN A 198 -13.62 14.77 -12.49
C GLN A 198 -14.65 15.82 -12.84
N MET A 199 -15.48 16.25 -11.89
CA MET A 199 -16.46 17.34 -12.10
C MET A 199 -15.77 18.65 -12.49
N ALA A 200 -14.63 18.96 -11.90
CA ALA A 200 -13.85 20.14 -12.27
C ALA A 200 -13.34 20.07 -13.71
N LYS A 201 -12.86 18.91 -14.16
CA LYS A 201 -12.43 18.68 -15.56
C LYS A 201 -13.60 18.86 -16.54
N GLU A 202 -14.79 18.34 -16.22
CA GLU A 202 -15.99 18.45 -17.05
C GLU A 202 -16.55 19.88 -17.10
N ASN A 203 -16.44 20.64 -16.01
CA ASN A 203 -16.95 22.01 -15.94
C ASN A 203 -16.00 23.05 -16.54
N LYS A 204 -14.69 22.76 -16.57
CA LYS A 204 -13.68 23.68 -17.11
C LYS A 204 -13.97 24.16 -18.54
N PRO A 205 -14.30 23.31 -19.54
CA PRO A 205 -14.62 23.76 -20.90
C PRO A 205 -15.87 24.62 -20.92
N LYS A 206 -16.92 24.29 -20.18
CA LYS A 206 -18.15 25.07 -20.08
C LYS A 206 -17.89 26.48 -19.52
N TYR A 207 -17.02 26.57 -18.52
CA TYR A 207 -16.62 27.85 -17.93
C TYR A 207 -15.82 28.71 -18.92
N VAL A 208 -14.90 28.10 -19.67
CA VAL A 208 -14.12 28.79 -20.70
C VAL A 208 -15.00 29.32 -21.80
N GLU A 209 -16.01 28.56 -22.24
CA GLU A 209 -17.00 28.95 -23.26
C GLU A 209 -17.83 30.12 -22.75
N TRP A 210 -18.35 30.04 -21.54
CA TRP A 210 -19.09 31.13 -20.90
C TRP A 210 -18.26 32.44 -20.80
N LEU A 211 -16.96 32.31 -20.45
CA LEU A 211 -16.07 33.50 -20.43
C LEU A 211 -15.89 34.12 -21.80
N LYS A 212 -15.75 33.32 -22.86
CA LYS A 212 -15.66 33.82 -24.25
C LYS A 212 -16.93 34.59 -24.68
N GLU A 213 -18.10 34.01 -24.39
CA GLU A 213 -19.38 34.68 -24.68
C GLU A 213 -19.54 36.01 -23.92
N LYS A 214 -19.14 36.02 -22.64
CA LYS A 214 -19.21 37.22 -21.82
C LYS A 214 -18.24 38.32 -22.30
N SER A 215 -17.03 37.91 -22.71
CA SER A 215 -16.05 38.85 -23.27
C SER A 215 -16.48 39.42 -24.62
N ALA A 216 -17.12 38.62 -25.49
CA ALA A 216 -17.68 39.09 -26.75
C ALA A 216 -18.79 40.17 -26.53
N LYS A 217 -19.71 39.92 -25.60
CA LYS A 217 -20.77 40.88 -25.25
C LYS A 217 -20.25 42.18 -24.63
N ASN A 218 -19.14 42.18 -23.92
CA ASN A 218 -18.54 43.39 -23.34
C ASN A 218 -17.75 44.23 -24.37
N ASN A 219 -17.36 43.65 -25.50
CA ASN A 219 -16.67 44.37 -26.58
C ASN A 219 -17.61 44.98 -27.63
N GLU A 220 -18.91 44.71 -27.54
CA GLU A 220 -19.95 45.29 -28.42
C GLU A 220 -20.64 46.49 -27.80
N THR A 221 -20.25 46.91 -26.61
CA THR A 221 -20.75 48.13 -25.90
C THR A 221 -19.66 49.20 -25.81
#